data_a600f7c82482367279dcb6e38935ef29
#
_entry.id   a600f7c82482367279dcb6e38935ef29
#
_cell.length_a   1.000
_cell.length_b   1.000
_cell.length_c   1.000
_cell.angle_alpha   90.00
_cell.angle_beta   90.00
_cell.angle_gamma   90.00
#
_symmetry.space_group_name_H-M   'P 1'
#
loop_
_entity.id
_entity.type
_entity.pdbx_description
1 polymer ?
#
loop_
_entity_poly.entity_id
_entity_poly.type
_entity_poly.pdbx_seq_one_letter_code
_entity_poly.pdbx_strand_id
1 'polypeptide(L)'
;AGPNYRGHVEGMARRRGAEPQYPARPEPNFRSVHALIGTEEKIIVPRECSGAVQPEGQLAVVIGKKARNVSKDNALDYVFGYSIGNDISQRVWQGNDRTMFRGKNCDTFKPFGPWVVTDVDPTQFRIIVRHNGTVWEDFSSADQIWDTATWIQELSRYTTLHPGDVLWMGTEGADGDMVPGDVIEVEISDIGTLRNYVVAEE
;
A
#
# COMPACT_ATOMS: atom_id res chain seq x y z
N ALA A 1 5.10 0.50 2.80
CA ALA A 1 5.33 0.72 4.23
C ALA A 1 5.44 -0.59 4.98
N GLY A 2 6.14 -0.60 6.12
CA GLY A 2 5.92 -1.57 7.19
C GLY A 2 4.57 -1.28 7.86
N PRO A 3 4.27 -1.88 9.04
CA PRO A 3 3.01 -1.63 9.72
C PRO A 3 2.83 -0.13 10.01
N ASN A 4 1.77 0.46 9.46
CA ASN A 4 1.47 1.89 9.62
C ASN A 4 0.03 2.17 10.07
N TYR A 5 -0.73 1.13 10.38
CA TYR A 5 -2.09 1.23 10.92
C TYR A 5 -2.19 0.52 12.26
N ARG A 6 -2.93 1.14 13.19
CA ARG A 6 -3.07 0.60 14.55
C ARG A 6 -3.74 -0.76 14.55
N GLY A 7 -4.86 -0.91 13.88
CA GLY A 7 -5.59 -2.17 13.81
C GLY A 7 -4.78 -3.30 13.18
N HIS A 8 -3.92 -2.99 12.18
CA HIS A 8 -2.99 -3.96 11.61
C HIS A 8 -2.01 -4.51 12.67
N VAL A 9 -1.38 -3.62 13.45
CA VAL A 9 -0.45 -4.00 14.54
C VAL A 9 -1.15 -4.83 15.60
N GLU A 10 -2.33 -4.39 16.04
CA GLU A 10 -3.15 -5.08 17.04
C GLU A 10 -3.65 -6.43 16.52
N GLY A 11 -4.09 -6.50 15.27
CA GLY A 11 -4.50 -7.74 14.62
C GLY A 11 -3.37 -8.76 14.52
N MET A 12 -2.16 -8.33 14.16
CA MET A 12 -0.98 -9.18 14.18
C MET A 12 -0.65 -9.69 15.59
N ALA A 13 -0.70 -8.82 16.59
CA ALA A 13 -0.45 -9.17 17.99
C ALA A 13 -1.46 -10.22 18.51
N ARG A 14 -2.76 -10.01 18.25
CA ARG A 14 -3.82 -10.98 18.59
C ARG A 14 -3.55 -12.35 17.98
N ARG A 15 -3.20 -12.42 16.69
CA ARG A 15 -2.89 -13.71 16.00
C ARG A 15 -1.68 -14.42 16.60
N ARG A 16 -0.74 -13.68 17.18
CA ARG A 16 0.48 -14.23 17.83
C ARG A 16 0.33 -14.48 19.33
N GLY A 17 -0.79 -14.09 19.93
CA GLY A 17 -0.99 -14.13 21.37
C GLY A 17 0.01 -13.24 22.13
N ALA A 18 0.36 -12.08 21.57
CA ALA A 18 1.35 -11.13 22.09
C ALA A 18 0.76 -9.74 22.27
N GLU A 19 1.44 -8.88 23.02
CA GLU A 19 1.10 -7.47 23.11
C GLU A 19 1.47 -6.71 21.83
N PRO A 20 0.67 -5.71 21.42
CA PRO A 20 0.95 -4.89 20.26
C PRO A 20 2.30 -4.17 20.37
N GLN A 21 3.15 -4.31 19.35
CA GLN A 21 4.42 -3.60 19.26
C GLN A 21 4.34 -2.60 18.12
N TYR A 22 4.13 -1.33 18.46
CA TYR A 22 4.06 -0.26 17.47
C TYR A 22 5.47 0.14 17.00
N PRO A 23 5.68 0.39 15.71
CA PRO A 23 6.97 0.82 15.20
C PRO A 23 7.35 2.18 15.82
N ALA A 24 8.61 2.32 16.24
CA ALA A 24 9.13 3.56 16.84
C ALA A 24 9.32 4.70 15.80
N ARG A 25 9.29 4.37 14.52
CA ARG A 25 9.45 5.29 13.37
C ARG A 25 8.88 4.65 12.11
N PRO A 26 8.63 5.43 11.03
CA PRO A 26 8.33 4.89 9.72
C PRO A 26 9.36 3.85 9.27
N GLU A 27 8.89 2.70 8.78
CA GLU A 27 9.72 1.58 8.32
C GLU A 27 9.50 1.34 6.83
N PRO A 28 10.31 1.95 5.95
CA PRO A 28 10.15 1.79 4.51
C PRO A 28 10.67 0.43 4.04
N ASN A 29 10.04 -0.09 2.98
CA ASN A 29 10.53 -1.20 2.20
C ASN A 29 10.35 -0.88 0.72
N PHE A 30 11.33 -1.22 -0.12
CA PHE A 30 11.27 -0.93 -1.55
C PHE A 30 10.26 -1.83 -2.27
N ARG A 31 9.67 -1.26 -3.34
CA ARG A 31 8.83 -1.96 -4.30
C ARG A 31 9.42 -1.77 -5.69
N SER A 32 9.36 -2.82 -6.50
CA SER A 32 9.82 -2.77 -7.88
C SER A 32 8.87 -1.93 -8.73
N VAL A 33 9.40 -1.00 -9.49
CA VAL A 33 8.63 -0.26 -10.51
C VAL A 33 8.15 -1.18 -11.64
N HIS A 34 8.80 -2.32 -11.86
CA HIS A 34 8.41 -3.30 -12.87
C HIS A 34 7.16 -4.10 -12.46
N ALA A 35 6.77 -4.05 -11.20
CA ALA A 35 5.55 -4.68 -10.72
C ALA A 35 4.30 -3.79 -10.91
N LEU A 36 4.45 -2.54 -11.36
CA LEU A 36 3.37 -1.59 -11.54
C LEU A 36 2.45 -2.00 -12.69
N ILE A 37 1.15 -1.88 -12.46
CA ILE A 37 0.08 -1.96 -13.46
C ILE A 37 -0.97 -0.88 -13.16
N GLY A 38 -1.73 -0.50 -14.18
CA GLY A 38 -2.82 0.45 -14.06
C GLY A 38 -4.16 -0.17 -13.66
N THR A 39 -5.20 0.68 -13.62
CA THR A 39 -6.58 0.23 -13.45
C THR A 39 -7.03 -0.60 -14.66
N GLU A 40 -7.96 -1.54 -14.45
CA GLU A 40 -8.50 -2.49 -15.43
C GLU A 40 -7.48 -3.50 -15.97
N GLU A 41 -6.21 -3.46 -15.53
CA GLU A 41 -5.20 -4.44 -15.91
C GLU A 41 -5.26 -5.69 -15.02
N LYS A 42 -4.60 -6.76 -15.48
CA LYS A 42 -4.65 -8.07 -14.83
C LYS A 42 -3.57 -8.23 -13.76
N ILE A 43 -3.94 -8.68 -12.57
CA ILE A 43 -3.03 -9.21 -11.56
C ILE A 43 -2.75 -10.66 -11.92
N ILE A 44 -1.51 -10.97 -12.28
CA ILE A 44 -1.09 -12.32 -12.66
C ILE A 44 -0.56 -13.06 -11.44
N VAL A 45 -1.24 -14.13 -11.04
CA VAL A 45 -0.78 -15.00 -9.96
C VAL A 45 0.27 -15.96 -10.54
N PRO A 46 1.53 -15.91 -10.09
CA PRO A 46 2.59 -16.76 -10.60
C PRO A 46 2.25 -18.25 -10.45
N ARG A 47 2.63 -19.06 -11.43
CA ARG A 47 2.37 -20.52 -11.47
C ARG A 47 2.93 -21.26 -10.25
N GLU A 48 4.08 -20.81 -9.74
CA GLU A 48 4.71 -21.40 -8.56
C GLU A 48 4.06 -20.93 -7.24
N CYS A 49 3.07 -20.02 -7.32
CA CYS A 49 2.42 -19.49 -6.15
C CYS A 49 1.51 -20.55 -5.51
N SER A 50 1.88 -20.99 -4.33
CA SER A 50 1.06 -21.91 -3.53
C SER A 50 0.47 -21.14 -2.34
N GLY A 51 -0.84 -20.96 -2.34
CA GLY A 51 -1.58 -20.34 -1.20
C GLY A 51 -1.66 -18.82 -1.24
N ALA A 52 -1.96 -18.25 -0.12
CA ALA A 52 -2.42 -16.91 0.21
C ALA A 52 -1.81 -15.76 -0.61
N VAL A 53 -2.48 -15.35 -1.68
CA VAL A 53 -2.24 -14.07 -2.37
C VAL A 53 -3.31 -13.09 -1.91
N GLN A 54 -2.93 -11.98 -1.29
CA GLN A 54 -3.83 -11.07 -0.64
C GLN A 54 -3.70 -9.65 -1.17
N PRO A 55 -4.81 -8.90 -1.33
CA PRO A 55 -4.76 -7.48 -1.63
C PRO A 55 -4.38 -6.69 -0.37
N GLU A 56 -3.76 -5.54 -0.57
CA GLU A 56 -3.55 -4.52 0.47
C GLU A 56 -3.86 -3.15 -0.13
N GLY A 57 -5.09 -2.68 0.04
CA GLY A 57 -5.48 -1.34 -0.38
C GLY A 57 -4.73 -0.28 0.43
N GLN A 58 -4.11 0.68 -0.26
CA GLN A 58 -3.25 1.69 0.35
C GLN A 58 -3.43 3.06 -0.28
N LEU A 59 -3.35 4.10 0.54
CA LEU A 59 -3.09 5.44 0.04
C LEU A 59 -1.67 5.49 -0.55
N ALA A 60 -1.54 6.02 -1.75
CA ALA A 60 -0.27 6.25 -2.43
C ALA A 60 -0.02 7.76 -2.54
N VAL A 61 1.15 8.21 -2.09
CA VAL A 61 1.56 9.62 -2.09
C VAL A 61 2.63 9.80 -3.15
N VAL A 62 2.40 10.71 -4.11
CA VAL A 62 3.34 11.01 -5.19
C VAL A 62 4.17 12.23 -4.83
N ILE A 63 5.48 12.12 -4.85
CA ILE A 63 6.41 13.23 -4.60
C ILE A 63 6.47 14.13 -5.84
N GLY A 64 6.38 15.44 -5.63
CA GLY A 64 6.39 16.45 -6.69
C GLY A 64 7.64 17.31 -6.75
N LYS A 65 8.40 17.39 -5.67
CA LYS A 65 9.61 18.19 -5.56
C LYS A 65 10.73 17.39 -4.92
N LYS A 66 11.98 17.69 -5.31
CA LYS A 66 13.15 17.07 -4.68
C LYS A 66 13.19 17.39 -3.19
N ALA A 67 13.12 16.36 -2.34
CA ALA A 67 13.03 16.46 -0.89
C ALA A 67 14.27 15.84 -0.21
N ARG A 68 14.99 16.64 0.57
CA ARG A 68 16.15 16.21 1.37
C ARG A 68 16.21 16.99 2.67
N ASN A 69 16.23 16.30 3.81
CA ASN A 69 16.19 16.89 5.16
C ASN A 69 14.99 17.84 5.36
N VAL A 70 13.82 17.41 4.92
CA VAL A 70 12.59 18.21 5.01
C VAL A 70 12.03 18.16 6.44
N SER A 71 11.61 19.30 6.99
CA SER A 71 10.89 19.34 8.26
C SER A 71 9.46 18.85 8.08
N LYS A 72 8.84 18.34 9.18
CA LYS A 72 7.46 17.88 9.15
C LYS A 72 6.50 18.99 8.68
N ASP A 73 6.70 20.21 9.18
CA ASP A 73 5.83 21.36 8.90
C ASP A 73 5.79 21.75 7.41
N ASN A 74 6.86 21.45 6.66
CA ASN A 74 6.96 21.76 5.23
C ASN A 74 6.80 20.52 4.35
N ALA A 75 6.58 19.35 4.91
CA ALA A 75 6.67 18.08 4.19
C ALA A 75 5.62 17.97 3.07
N LEU A 76 4.40 18.44 3.31
CA LEU A 76 3.32 18.37 2.34
C LEU A 76 3.53 19.27 1.13
N ASP A 77 4.36 20.32 1.22
CA ASP A 77 4.75 21.16 0.07
C ASP A 77 5.54 20.40 -1.00
N TYR A 78 6.03 19.21 -0.68
CA TYR A 78 6.79 18.34 -1.58
C TYR A 78 5.91 17.26 -2.24
N VAL A 79 4.65 17.17 -1.87
CA VAL A 79 3.70 16.24 -2.47
C VAL A 79 3.16 16.82 -3.77
N PHE A 80 3.10 16.01 -4.81
CA PHE A 80 2.38 16.33 -6.06
C PHE A 80 0.89 16.03 -5.92
N GLY A 81 0.56 14.89 -5.32
CA GLY A 81 -0.82 14.46 -5.16
C GLY A 81 -0.90 13.05 -4.59
N TYR A 82 -2.12 12.53 -4.61
CA TYR A 82 -2.50 11.26 -4.01
C TYR A 82 -3.18 10.35 -5.01
N SER A 83 -2.97 9.06 -4.85
CA SER A 83 -3.55 8.01 -5.69
C SER A 83 -3.88 6.79 -4.84
N ILE A 84 -4.36 5.75 -5.49
CA ILE A 84 -4.65 4.47 -4.87
C ILE A 84 -3.58 3.47 -5.26
N GLY A 85 -3.14 2.66 -4.32
CA GLY A 85 -2.28 1.52 -4.55
C GLY A 85 -2.88 0.23 -3.99
N ASN A 86 -2.51 -0.91 -4.57
CA ASN A 86 -2.83 -2.22 -4.03
C ASN A 86 -1.53 -3.04 -3.91
N ASP A 87 -0.99 -3.15 -2.69
CA ASP A 87 0.30 -3.81 -2.42
C ASP A 87 0.13 -5.33 -2.31
N ILE A 88 -0.20 -5.97 -3.44
CA ILE A 88 -0.43 -7.42 -3.52
C ILE A 88 0.69 -8.18 -2.83
N SER A 89 0.32 -9.16 -2.02
CA SER A 89 1.22 -9.89 -1.15
C SER A 89 0.99 -11.39 -1.21
N GLN A 90 2.03 -12.13 -1.59
CA GLN A 90 2.05 -13.58 -1.41
C GLN A 90 2.62 -13.90 -0.03
N ARG A 91 1.76 -14.32 0.90
CA ARG A 91 2.08 -14.38 2.34
C ARG A 91 3.08 -15.46 2.70
N VAL A 92 3.08 -16.61 2.01
CA VAL A 92 4.05 -17.67 2.27
C VAL A 92 5.46 -17.21 1.90
N TRP A 93 5.62 -16.61 0.73
CA TRP A 93 6.91 -16.06 0.31
C TRP A 93 7.33 -14.87 1.17
N GLN A 94 6.39 -13.98 1.52
CA GLN A 94 6.66 -12.85 2.41
C GLN A 94 7.22 -13.31 3.76
N GLY A 95 6.71 -14.40 4.32
CA GLY A 95 7.18 -14.94 5.60
C GLY A 95 8.55 -15.63 5.51
N ASN A 96 8.94 -16.07 4.32
CA ASN A 96 10.17 -16.84 4.10
C ASN A 96 11.30 -16.02 3.43
N ASP A 97 11.00 -14.90 2.81
CA ASP A 97 11.98 -14.02 2.16
C ASP A 97 12.42 -12.90 3.12
N ARG A 98 13.68 -12.84 3.49
CA ARG A 98 14.23 -11.79 4.37
C ARG A 98 14.01 -10.38 3.82
N THR A 99 14.00 -10.20 2.50
CA THR A 99 13.81 -8.92 1.82
C THR A 99 12.39 -8.74 1.30
N MET A 100 11.50 -9.71 1.49
CA MET A 100 10.13 -9.76 0.95
C MET A 100 10.09 -9.61 -0.59
N PHE A 101 11.16 -9.95 -1.31
CA PHE A 101 11.25 -9.71 -2.75
C PHE A 101 10.14 -10.45 -3.52
N ARG A 102 10.09 -11.79 -3.45
CA ARG A 102 9.07 -12.59 -4.14
C ARG A 102 7.66 -12.29 -3.61
N GLY A 103 7.54 -12.13 -2.29
CA GLY A 103 6.25 -11.90 -1.65
C GLY A 103 5.57 -10.61 -2.07
N LYS A 104 6.32 -9.62 -2.55
CA LYS A 104 5.83 -8.26 -2.80
C LYS A 104 6.15 -7.65 -4.17
N ASN A 105 7.01 -8.27 -4.99
CA ASN A 105 7.52 -7.64 -6.20
C ASN A 105 7.42 -8.51 -7.47
N CYS A 106 6.55 -9.52 -7.48
CA CYS A 106 6.21 -10.18 -8.74
C CYS A 106 5.61 -9.17 -9.71
N ASP A 107 5.78 -9.41 -10.99
CA ASP A 107 5.14 -8.63 -12.05
C ASP A 107 3.64 -8.50 -11.74
N THR A 108 3.08 -7.34 -12.02
CA THR A 108 1.67 -6.98 -11.80
C THR A 108 1.21 -6.87 -10.34
N PHE A 109 2.07 -7.08 -9.34
CA PHE A 109 1.70 -7.06 -7.92
C PHE A 109 1.56 -5.64 -7.34
N LYS A 110 1.66 -4.60 -8.17
CA LYS A 110 1.55 -3.20 -7.73
C LYS A 110 0.56 -2.41 -8.59
N PRO A 111 -0.74 -2.77 -8.56
CA PRO A 111 -1.75 -1.90 -9.13
C PRO A 111 -1.67 -0.49 -8.55
N PHE A 112 -1.74 0.53 -9.43
CA PHE A 112 -1.63 1.93 -9.07
C PHE A 112 -2.52 2.79 -9.98
N GLY A 113 -3.31 3.71 -9.42
CA GLY A 113 -4.22 4.57 -10.16
C GLY A 113 -5.54 4.79 -9.42
N PRO A 114 -6.63 5.09 -10.14
CA PRO A 114 -6.74 5.29 -11.58
C PRO A 114 -6.09 6.58 -12.08
N TRP A 115 -5.94 7.59 -11.23
CA TRP A 115 -5.29 8.89 -11.48
C TRP A 115 -4.66 9.43 -10.20
N VAL A 116 -4.01 10.56 -10.31
CA VAL A 116 -3.47 11.32 -9.17
C VAL A 116 -4.35 12.55 -8.96
N VAL A 117 -4.84 12.74 -7.75
CA VAL A 117 -5.58 13.94 -7.35
C VAL A 117 -4.72 14.91 -6.57
N THR A 118 -4.97 16.20 -6.72
CA THR A 118 -4.33 17.29 -5.99
C THR A 118 -5.36 18.04 -5.16
N ASP A 119 -4.90 18.91 -4.26
CA ASP A 119 -5.77 19.83 -3.50
C ASP A 119 -6.79 19.12 -2.59
N VAL A 120 -6.41 17.97 -2.03
CA VAL A 120 -7.21 17.16 -1.10
C VAL A 120 -6.51 17.00 0.25
N ASP A 121 -7.26 16.71 1.30
CA ASP A 121 -6.73 16.47 2.65
C ASP A 121 -6.44 14.98 2.85
N PRO A 122 -5.16 14.57 2.93
CA PRO A 122 -4.80 13.16 3.06
C PRO A 122 -5.19 12.53 4.41
N THR A 123 -5.62 13.32 5.38
CA THR A 123 -5.98 12.84 6.73
C THR A 123 -7.43 12.40 6.84
N GLN A 124 -8.25 12.62 5.80
CA GLN A 124 -9.69 12.39 5.81
C GLN A 124 -10.15 11.29 4.85
N PHE A 125 -9.25 10.55 4.22
CA PHE A 125 -9.62 9.52 3.26
C PHE A 125 -10.21 8.30 3.96
N ARG A 126 -11.34 7.81 3.42
CA ARG A 126 -11.86 6.47 3.70
C ARG A 126 -11.37 5.53 2.62
N ILE A 127 -10.80 4.41 3.03
CA ILE A 127 -10.26 3.36 2.15
C ILE A 127 -11.15 2.12 2.28
N ILE A 128 -11.67 1.64 1.15
CA ILE A 128 -12.52 0.45 1.09
C ILE A 128 -11.90 -0.55 0.13
N VAL A 129 -11.69 -1.77 0.58
CA VAL A 129 -11.26 -2.88 -0.28
C VAL A 129 -12.44 -3.80 -0.52
N ARG A 130 -12.74 -4.10 -1.80
CA ARG A 130 -13.79 -5.05 -2.18
C ARG A 130 -13.21 -6.22 -2.96
N HIS A 131 -13.76 -7.37 -2.66
CA HIS A 131 -13.54 -8.62 -3.39
C HIS A 131 -14.87 -9.08 -3.99
N ASN A 132 -14.93 -9.14 -5.31
CA ASN A 132 -16.15 -9.50 -6.04
C ASN A 132 -17.39 -8.71 -5.56
N GLY A 133 -17.20 -7.41 -5.32
CA GLY A 133 -18.25 -6.51 -4.83
C GLY A 133 -18.53 -6.56 -3.33
N THR A 134 -18.01 -7.55 -2.60
CA THR A 134 -18.16 -7.65 -1.13
C THR A 134 -17.06 -6.84 -0.44
N VAL A 135 -17.44 -6.01 0.53
CA VAL A 135 -16.48 -5.26 1.34
C VAL A 135 -15.68 -6.21 2.23
N TRP A 136 -14.37 -6.22 2.07
CA TRP A 136 -13.44 -6.92 2.94
C TRP A 136 -12.85 -6.01 3.99
N GLU A 137 -12.49 -4.78 3.62
CA GLU A 137 -11.92 -3.82 4.53
C GLU A 137 -12.54 -2.44 4.34
N ASP A 138 -12.63 -1.69 5.44
CA ASP A 138 -13.18 -0.35 5.48
C ASP A 138 -12.50 0.41 6.64
N PHE A 139 -11.61 1.33 6.32
CA PHE A 139 -10.79 2.03 7.31
C PHE A 139 -10.45 3.46 6.88
N SER A 140 -9.85 4.24 7.78
CA SER A 140 -9.53 5.64 7.54
C SER A 140 -8.04 5.91 7.50
N SER A 141 -7.60 6.85 6.65
CA SER A 141 -6.23 7.37 6.71
C SER A 141 -5.91 8.07 8.04
N ALA A 142 -6.93 8.48 8.80
CA ALA A 142 -6.76 9.03 10.15
C ALA A 142 -6.21 8.01 11.17
N ASP A 143 -6.35 6.70 10.90
CA ASP A 143 -5.88 5.61 11.77
C ASP A 143 -4.41 5.25 11.56
N GLN A 144 -3.71 5.98 10.69
CA GLN A 144 -2.27 5.82 10.48
C GLN A 144 -1.49 6.12 11.77
N ILE A 145 -0.46 5.31 12.03
CA ILE A 145 0.48 5.54 13.13
C ILE A 145 1.36 6.74 12.81
N TRP A 146 1.83 6.81 11.56
CA TRP A 146 2.66 7.89 11.02
C TRP A 146 1.99 8.49 9.79
N ASP A 147 1.68 9.79 9.86
CA ASP A 147 1.10 10.55 8.77
C ASP A 147 2.08 10.78 7.60
N THR A 148 1.56 11.23 6.46
CA THR A 148 2.36 11.52 5.25
C THR A 148 3.53 12.46 5.54
N ALA A 149 3.30 13.50 6.34
CA ALA A 149 4.34 14.49 6.65
C ALA A 149 5.50 13.86 7.45
N THR A 150 5.18 12.99 8.42
CA THR A 150 6.18 12.25 9.19
C THR A 150 6.96 11.27 8.32
N TRP A 151 6.30 10.58 7.37
CA TRP A 151 6.97 9.71 6.41
C TRP A 151 7.97 10.47 5.55
N ILE A 152 7.57 11.60 4.97
CA ILE A 152 8.47 12.44 4.14
C ILE A 152 9.63 12.97 4.97
N GLN A 153 9.37 13.50 6.18
CA GLN A 153 10.42 13.95 7.09
C GLN A 153 11.42 12.83 7.36
N GLU A 154 10.96 11.66 7.79
CA GLU A 154 11.85 10.56 8.17
C GLU A 154 12.66 10.03 6.98
N LEU A 155 12.02 9.75 5.84
CA LEU A 155 12.70 9.24 4.66
C LEU A 155 13.72 10.23 4.10
N SER A 156 13.36 11.52 4.02
CA SER A 156 14.22 12.56 3.46
C SER A 156 15.48 12.81 4.30
N ARG A 157 15.55 12.33 5.53
CA ARG A 157 16.76 12.39 6.38
C ARG A 157 17.86 11.45 5.89
N TYR A 158 17.50 10.35 5.26
CA TYR A 158 18.45 9.30 4.86
C TYR A 158 18.65 9.25 3.35
N THR A 159 17.60 9.47 2.57
CA THR A 159 17.64 9.44 1.11
C THR A 159 17.00 10.69 0.52
N THR A 160 17.40 11.08 -0.66
CA THR A 160 16.71 12.14 -1.41
C THR A 160 15.49 11.53 -2.09
N LEU A 161 14.31 12.08 -1.83
CA LEU A 161 13.11 11.78 -2.60
C LEU A 161 13.09 12.67 -3.85
N HIS A 162 12.69 12.10 -4.98
CA HIS A 162 12.62 12.78 -6.27
C HIS A 162 11.18 12.89 -6.78
N PRO A 163 10.88 13.87 -7.65
CA PRO A 163 9.60 13.91 -8.35
C PRO A 163 9.33 12.57 -9.05
N GLY A 164 8.12 12.04 -8.82
CA GLY A 164 7.71 10.72 -9.31
C GLY A 164 7.96 9.56 -8.36
N ASP A 165 8.70 9.74 -7.26
CA ASP A 165 8.74 8.74 -6.21
C ASP A 165 7.35 8.58 -5.58
N VAL A 166 6.98 7.32 -5.27
CA VAL A 166 5.68 7.00 -4.67
C VAL A 166 5.87 6.38 -3.30
N LEU A 167 5.24 6.95 -2.29
CA LEU A 167 5.18 6.41 -0.94
C LEU A 167 3.88 5.65 -0.75
N TRP A 168 3.95 4.38 -0.43
CA TRP A 168 2.82 3.52 -0.11
C TRP A 168 2.61 3.52 1.40
N MET A 169 1.43 4.01 1.86
CA MET A 169 1.23 4.39 3.26
C MET A 169 0.80 3.25 4.19
N GLY A 170 0.74 2.02 3.67
CA GLY A 170 0.31 0.86 4.45
C GLY A 170 -1.20 0.63 4.40
N THR A 171 -1.63 -0.46 5.02
CA THR A 171 -3.02 -0.93 5.07
C THR A 171 -3.39 -1.35 6.49
N GLU A 172 -4.69 -1.44 6.77
CA GLU A 172 -5.23 -2.01 8.02
C GLU A 172 -5.04 -3.52 8.08
N GLY A 173 -5.03 -4.19 6.94
CA GLY A 173 -4.86 -5.65 6.86
C GLY A 173 -5.20 -6.24 5.49
N ALA A 174 -5.60 -7.51 5.51
CA ALA A 174 -6.21 -8.23 4.41
C ALA A 174 -7.08 -9.36 4.99
N ASP A 175 -8.34 -9.40 4.59
CA ASP A 175 -9.33 -10.32 5.17
C ASP A 175 -9.44 -11.67 4.45
N GLY A 176 -8.80 -11.83 3.30
CA GLY A 176 -8.93 -13.07 2.55
C GLY A 176 -7.93 -13.21 1.39
N ASP A 177 -7.93 -14.39 0.82
CA ASP A 177 -7.10 -14.75 -0.30
C ASP A 177 -7.86 -14.54 -1.61
N MET A 178 -7.21 -13.94 -2.59
CA MET A 178 -7.74 -13.83 -3.95
C MET A 178 -7.23 -14.98 -4.82
N VAL A 179 -8.07 -15.40 -5.75
CA VAL A 179 -7.78 -16.48 -6.70
C VAL A 179 -8.08 -16.05 -8.14
N PRO A 180 -7.52 -16.71 -9.16
CA PRO A 180 -7.87 -16.43 -10.56
C PRO A 180 -9.39 -16.46 -10.80
N GLY A 181 -9.89 -15.42 -11.44
CA GLY A 181 -11.31 -15.15 -11.67
C GLY A 181 -11.89 -14.05 -10.78
N ASP A 182 -11.19 -13.65 -9.74
CA ASP A 182 -11.64 -12.59 -8.84
C ASP A 182 -11.46 -11.19 -9.42
N VAL A 183 -12.27 -10.27 -8.90
CA VAL A 183 -12.17 -8.83 -9.14
C VAL A 183 -11.86 -8.15 -7.80
N ILE A 184 -10.78 -7.39 -7.77
CA ILE A 184 -10.38 -6.61 -6.61
C ILE A 184 -10.56 -5.13 -6.91
N GLU A 185 -11.21 -4.43 -6.00
CA GLU A 185 -11.40 -2.98 -6.07
C GLU A 185 -10.87 -2.34 -4.78
N VAL A 186 -10.11 -1.29 -4.96
CA VAL A 186 -9.71 -0.40 -3.87
C VAL A 186 -10.30 0.98 -4.17
N GLU A 187 -11.23 1.41 -3.33
CA GLU A 187 -11.83 2.73 -3.39
C GLU A 187 -11.23 3.63 -2.33
N ILE A 188 -10.86 4.84 -2.69
CA ILE A 188 -10.51 5.91 -1.74
C ILE A 188 -11.39 7.11 -2.03
N SER A 189 -12.04 7.64 -0.98
CA SER A 189 -12.88 8.84 -1.10
C SER A 189 -12.09 9.97 -1.75
N ASP A 190 -12.77 10.78 -2.57
CA ASP A 190 -12.21 11.91 -3.34
C ASP A 190 -11.13 11.53 -4.38
N ILE A 191 -10.73 10.25 -4.47
CA ILE A 191 -9.81 9.77 -5.51
C ILE A 191 -10.57 8.94 -6.55
N GLY A 192 -11.34 7.92 -6.14
CA GLY A 192 -12.06 7.04 -7.04
C GLY A 192 -11.82 5.57 -6.73
N THR A 193 -11.85 4.71 -7.76
CA THR A 193 -11.72 3.25 -7.62
C THR A 193 -10.65 2.69 -8.54
N LEU A 194 -9.68 2.00 -7.98
CA LEU A 194 -8.71 1.18 -8.68
C LEU A 194 -9.25 -0.25 -8.76
N ARG A 195 -9.55 -0.73 -9.98
CA ARG A 195 -10.10 -2.07 -10.22
C ARG A 195 -9.12 -2.91 -11.01
N ASN A 196 -8.95 -4.15 -10.61
CA ASN A 196 -8.09 -5.11 -11.30
C ASN A 196 -8.69 -6.52 -11.26
N TYR A 197 -8.31 -7.34 -12.24
CA TYR A 197 -8.79 -8.72 -12.44
C TYR A 197 -7.68 -9.71 -12.15
N VAL A 198 -7.98 -10.72 -11.33
CA VAL A 198 -7.00 -11.75 -10.97
C VAL A 198 -7.00 -12.87 -12.01
N VAL A 199 -5.85 -13.22 -12.53
CA VAL A 199 -5.69 -14.31 -13.49
C VAL A 199 -4.52 -15.23 -13.11
N ALA A 200 -4.54 -16.47 -13.56
CA ALA A 200 -3.39 -17.35 -13.46
C ALA A 200 -2.33 -16.99 -14.51
N GLU A 201 -1.07 -17.21 -14.20
CA GLU A 201 0.01 -17.20 -15.18
C GLU A 201 -0.19 -18.36 -16.16
N GLU A 202 -0.10 -18.06 -17.49
CA GLU A 202 -0.25 -19.04 -18.58
C GLU A 202 0.91 -20.04 -18.66
#